data_e1818f79532aa67259e4c89feeca5c67
#
_entry.id   e1818f79532aa67259e4c89feeca5c67
#
_cell.length_a   1.000
_cell.length_b   1.000
_cell.length_c   1.000
_cell.angle_alpha   90.00
_cell.angle_beta   90.00
_cell.angle_gamma   90.00
#
_symmetry.space_group_name_H-M   'P 1'
#
loop_
_entity.id
_entity.type
_entity.pdbx_description
1 polymer ?
#
loop_
_entity_poly.entity_id
_entity_poly.type
_entity_poly.pdbx_seq_one_letter_code
_entity_poly.pdbx_strand_id
1 'polypeptide(L)'
;MRFICKHTMNEHSLPKSEKLCSRTAINRLFAEGSAFIVYPLRIVYRIDDSTADPPQFFINIPKRNFKRAVKRVYLRRRIREAYRLHKEILTEPMARRNQSMHLAFLYLDKNLNDFHFIEQKMVEALERLVQKTEPQEPSES
;
A
#
# COMPACT_ATOMS: atom_id res chain seq x y z
N MET A 1 11.20 -23.19 -18.10
CA MET A 1 11.98 -23.09 -17.13
C MET A 1 12.39 -21.76 -16.85
N ARG A 2 12.78 -20.97 -17.76
CA ARG A 2 13.10 -19.64 -17.46
C ARG A 2 12.03 -18.93 -16.85
N PHE A 3 10.79 -19.27 -17.17
CA PHE A 3 9.70 -18.63 -16.57
C PHE A 3 9.72 -18.74 -15.09
N ILE A 4 10.12 -19.86 -14.56
CA ILE A 4 10.14 -20.04 -13.13
C ILE A 4 11.08 -19.09 -12.47
N CYS A 5 12.24 -18.91 -13.03
CA CYS A 5 13.19 -18.00 -12.47
C CYS A 5 12.70 -16.57 -12.52
N LYS A 6 12.15 -16.15 -13.64
CA LYS A 6 11.65 -14.81 -13.73
C LYS A 6 10.54 -14.61 -12.78
N HIS A 7 9.69 -15.59 -12.67
CA HIS A 7 8.57 -15.47 -11.79
C HIS A 7 9.03 -15.30 -10.37
N THR A 8 10.01 -16.07 -9.95
CA THR A 8 10.52 -15.95 -8.62
C THR A 8 11.15 -14.59 -8.38
N MET A 9 11.88 -14.10 -9.35
CA MET A 9 12.52 -12.82 -9.18
C MET A 9 11.51 -11.70 -9.13
N ASN A 10 10.38 -11.86 -9.80
CA ASN A 10 9.39 -10.81 -9.82
C ASN A 10 8.44 -10.86 -8.65
N GLU A 11 8.55 -11.89 -7.85
CA GLU A 11 7.63 -12.07 -6.76
C GLU A 11 7.58 -10.88 -5.83
N HIS A 12 8.71 -10.28 -5.55
CA HIS A 12 8.78 -9.14 -4.65
C HIS A 12 9.16 -7.86 -5.38
N SER A 13 9.05 -7.82 -6.69
CA SER A 13 9.43 -6.60 -7.38
C SER A 13 8.29 -5.59 -7.33
N LEU A 14 8.61 -4.34 -7.53
CA LEU A 14 7.63 -3.27 -7.59
C LEU A 14 7.74 -2.58 -8.93
N PRO A 15 7.05 -3.11 -9.94
CA PRO A 15 7.10 -2.49 -11.25
C PRO A 15 6.39 -1.14 -11.21
N LYS A 16 6.71 -0.31 -12.20
CA LYS A 16 6.15 1.00 -12.29
C LYS A 16 4.63 0.98 -12.32
N SER A 17 4.06 -0.10 -12.86
CA SER A 17 2.62 -0.20 -12.96
C SER A 17 1.93 -0.30 -11.60
N GLU A 18 2.68 -0.60 -10.54
CA GLU A 18 2.10 -0.66 -9.21
C GLU A 18 2.24 0.65 -8.46
N LYS A 19 2.83 1.67 -9.06
CA LYS A 19 2.95 2.97 -8.43
C LYS A 19 1.81 3.86 -8.91
N LEU A 20 1.14 4.49 -7.97
CA LEU A 20 0.03 5.38 -8.30
C LEU A 20 0.60 6.76 -8.59
N CYS A 21 0.61 7.13 -9.84
CA CYS A 21 1.22 8.37 -10.28
C CYS A 21 0.21 9.37 -10.85
N SER A 22 -0.98 8.93 -11.19
CA SER A 22 -1.96 9.81 -11.80
C SER A 22 -2.50 10.78 -10.76
N ARG A 23 -2.37 12.07 -11.05
CA ARG A 23 -2.86 13.09 -10.12
C ARG A 23 -4.36 13.00 -9.94
N THR A 24 -5.09 12.72 -11.01
CA THR A 24 -6.53 12.57 -10.93
C THR A 24 -6.91 11.39 -10.04
N ALA A 25 -6.21 10.27 -10.20
CA ALA A 25 -6.50 9.10 -9.39
C ALA A 25 -6.16 9.35 -7.92
N ILE A 26 -5.06 10.06 -7.65
CA ILE A 26 -4.69 10.38 -6.28
C ILE A 26 -5.73 11.30 -5.66
N ASN A 27 -6.19 12.31 -6.40
CA ASN A 27 -7.21 13.21 -5.88
C ASN A 27 -8.50 12.46 -5.59
N ARG A 28 -8.88 11.54 -6.47
CA ARG A 28 -10.08 10.76 -6.27
C ARG A 28 -9.95 9.85 -5.05
N LEU A 29 -8.74 9.29 -4.86
CA LEU A 29 -8.49 8.45 -3.72
C LEU A 29 -8.72 9.21 -2.42
N PHE A 30 -8.21 10.44 -2.32
CA PHE A 30 -8.38 11.21 -1.10
C PHE A 30 -9.81 11.75 -0.95
N ALA A 31 -10.52 11.95 -2.06
CA ALA A 31 -11.88 12.45 -1.98
C ALA A 31 -12.91 11.36 -1.66
N GLU A 32 -12.70 10.18 -2.21
CA GLU A 32 -13.68 9.11 -2.11
C GLU A 32 -13.23 7.90 -1.32
N GLY A 33 -11.98 7.85 -0.93
CA GLY A 33 -11.45 6.67 -0.25
C GLY A 33 -11.81 6.62 1.21
N SER A 34 -11.60 5.47 1.80
CA SER A 34 -11.73 5.28 3.24
C SER A 34 -10.33 5.28 3.85
N ALA A 35 -10.26 5.55 5.14
CA ALA A 35 -8.96 5.64 5.79
C ALA A 35 -8.99 5.00 7.16
N PHE A 36 -7.84 4.51 7.58
CA PHE A 36 -7.66 4.05 8.95
C PHE A 36 -6.20 4.28 9.32
N ILE A 37 -5.89 4.15 10.59
CA ILE A 37 -4.56 4.45 11.08
C ILE A 37 -3.97 3.23 11.75
N VAL A 38 -2.74 2.88 11.36
CA VAL A 38 -1.88 1.96 12.07
C VAL A 38 -0.62 2.77 12.32
N TYR A 39 -0.60 3.51 13.44
CA TYR A 39 0.47 4.46 13.71
C TYR A 39 1.84 3.83 13.53
N PRO A 40 2.78 4.45 12.86
CA PRO A 40 2.79 5.85 12.38
C PRO A 40 2.26 6.02 10.95
N LEU A 41 1.54 5.04 10.44
CA LEU A 41 1.04 5.10 9.08
C LEU A 41 -0.46 5.34 9.06
N ARG A 42 -0.87 6.21 8.17
CA ARG A 42 -2.28 6.36 7.88
C ARG A 42 -2.49 5.80 6.49
N ILE A 43 -3.45 4.90 6.35
CA ILE A 43 -3.70 4.23 5.10
C ILE A 43 -5.02 4.72 4.53
N VAL A 44 -4.98 5.24 3.30
CA VAL A 44 -6.19 5.65 2.59
C VAL A 44 -6.32 4.69 1.41
N TYR A 45 -7.50 4.16 1.19
CA TYR A 45 -7.68 3.16 0.15
C TYR A 45 -9.03 3.34 -0.55
N ARG A 46 -9.09 2.89 -1.79
CA ARG A 46 -10.31 2.94 -2.59
C ARG A 46 -10.27 1.74 -3.52
N ILE A 47 -11.34 0.96 -3.52
CA ILE A 47 -11.42 -0.21 -4.40
C ILE A 47 -11.89 0.24 -5.77
N ASP A 48 -11.27 -0.31 -6.80
CA ASP A 48 -11.63 -0.02 -8.17
C ASP A 48 -12.02 -1.33 -8.83
N ASP A 49 -13.31 -1.52 -9.04
CA ASP A 49 -13.81 -2.75 -9.64
C ASP A 49 -13.77 -2.72 -11.16
N SER A 50 -13.42 -1.59 -11.75
CA SER A 50 -13.44 -1.47 -13.21
C SER A 50 -12.26 -2.13 -13.88
N THR A 51 -11.28 -2.59 -13.12
CA THR A 51 -10.09 -3.19 -13.69
C THR A 51 -9.61 -4.29 -12.75
N ALA A 52 -8.84 -5.20 -13.27
CA ALA A 52 -8.23 -6.25 -12.45
C ALA A 52 -6.74 -6.04 -12.30
N ASP A 53 -6.26 -4.83 -12.52
CA ASP A 53 -4.85 -4.53 -12.38
C ASP A 53 -4.40 -4.70 -10.94
N PRO A 54 -3.11 -4.94 -10.73
CA PRO A 54 -2.60 -5.01 -9.36
C PRO A 54 -2.85 -3.73 -8.59
N PRO A 55 -2.95 -3.80 -7.27
CA PRO A 55 -3.14 -2.58 -6.49
C PRO A 55 -2.01 -1.58 -6.72
N GLN A 56 -2.36 -0.31 -6.78
CA GLN A 56 -1.38 0.76 -6.98
C GLN A 56 -1.28 1.57 -5.71
N PHE A 57 -0.09 2.01 -5.37
CA PHE A 57 0.14 2.70 -4.12
C PHE A 57 0.92 4.00 -4.30
N PHE A 58 0.79 4.87 -3.31
CA PHE A 58 1.43 6.17 -3.28
C PHE A 58 1.89 6.41 -1.84
N ILE A 59 3.08 6.97 -1.67
CA ILE A 59 3.64 7.23 -0.34
C ILE A 59 3.84 8.72 -0.17
N ASN A 60 3.36 9.27 0.93
CA ASN A 60 3.53 10.68 1.22
C ASN A 60 4.16 10.89 2.58
N ILE A 61 5.27 11.63 2.62
CA ILE A 61 5.94 12.01 3.84
C ILE A 61 5.84 13.53 3.93
N PRO A 62 5.11 14.05 4.93
CA PRO A 62 4.88 15.50 4.96
C PRO A 62 6.17 16.30 5.14
N LYS A 63 6.30 17.36 4.36
CA LYS A 63 7.47 18.22 4.44
C LYS A 63 7.56 18.92 5.78
N ARG A 64 6.41 19.21 6.37
CA ARG A 64 6.42 19.93 7.64
C ARG A 64 7.05 19.12 8.77
N ASN A 65 7.01 17.78 8.66
CA ASN A 65 7.62 16.94 9.68
C ASN A 65 9.08 16.64 9.37
N PHE A 66 9.46 16.64 8.11
CA PHE A 66 10.81 16.33 7.69
C PHE A 66 11.22 17.30 6.60
N LYS A 67 11.83 18.40 7.00
CA LYS A 67 12.20 19.43 6.03
C LYS A 67 13.28 18.98 5.08
N ARG A 68 14.19 18.11 5.55
CA ARG A 68 15.27 17.66 4.69
C ARG A 68 14.79 16.56 3.76
N ALA A 69 15.05 16.74 2.49
CA ALA A 69 14.64 15.76 1.49
C ALA A 69 15.26 14.39 1.74
N VAL A 70 16.49 14.38 2.26
CA VAL A 70 17.19 13.12 2.53
C VAL A 70 16.39 12.25 3.48
N LYS A 71 15.84 12.85 4.52
CA LYS A 71 15.07 12.09 5.50
C LYS A 71 13.77 11.56 4.91
N ARG A 72 13.14 12.35 4.05
CA ARG A 72 11.91 11.90 3.40
C ARG A 72 12.18 10.76 2.45
N VAL A 73 13.31 10.79 1.72
CA VAL A 73 13.71 9.72 0.83
C VAL A 73 13.99 8.45 1.65
N TYR A 74 14.66 8.61 2.77
CA TYR A 74 14.99 7.50 3.65
C TYR A 74 13.72 6.78 4.12
N LEU A 75 12.73 7.53 4.61
CA LEU A 75 11.49 6.93 5.07
C LEU A 75 10.70 6.33 3.92
N ARG A 76 10.66 6.99 2.77
CA ARG A 76 9.93 6.48 1.62
C ARG A 76 10.51 5.14 1.18
N ARG A 77 11.82 5.00 1.22
CA ARG A 77 12.44 3.75 0.86
C ARG A 77 12.08 2.62 1.83
N ARG A 78 12.03 2.94 3.12
CA ARG A 78 11.69 1.93 4.10
C ARG A 78 10.24 1.49 3.99
N ILE A 79 9.35 2.43 3.79
CA ILE A 79 7.94 2.11 3.62
C ILE A 79 7.74 1.28 2.35
N ARG A 80 8.41 1.68 1.28
CA ARG A 80 8.30 0.95 0.03
C ARG A 80 8.86 -0.46 0.15
N GLU A 81 9.98 -0.60 0.85
CA GLU A 81 10.58 -1.92 1.02
C GLU A 81 9.68 -2.82 1.86
N ALA A 82 9.07 -2.29 2.91
CA ALA A 82 8.15 -3.06 3.73
C ALA A 82 6.95 -3.52 2.90
N TYR A 83 6.43 -2.63 2.07
CA TYR A 83 5.32 -3.00 1.20
C TYR A 83 5.76 -4.06 0.19
N ARG A 84 6.93 -3.87 -0.41
CA ARG A 84 7.42 -4.82 -1.41
C ARG A 84 7.53 -6.23 -0.85
N LEU A 85 8.02 -6.35 0.36
CA LEU A 85 8.24 -7.66 0.96
C LEU A 85 6.95 -8.35 1.39
N HIS A 86 5.92 -7.58 1.70
CA HIS A 86 4.70 -8.14 2.26
C HIS A 86 3.44 -7.88 1.41
N LYS A 87 3.61 -7.38 0.19
CA LYS A 87 2.45 -6.99 -0.61
C LYS A 87 1.54 -8.15 -0.95
N GLU A 88 2.04 -9.36 -0.88
CA GLU A 88 1.22 -10.52 -1.21
C GLU A 88 0.03 -10.66 -0.28
N ILE A 89 0.15 -10.17 0.95
CA ILE A 89 -0.96 -10.19 1.88
C ILE A 89 -2.18 -9.51 1.27
N LEU A 90 -1.94 -8.46 0.48
CA LEU A 90 -3.01 -7.72 -0.15
C LEU A 90 -3.27 -8.17 -1.58
N THR A 91 -2.22 -8.42 -2.35
CA THR A 91 -2.38 -8.63 -3.78
C THR A 91 -3.04 -9.96 -4.09
N GLU A 92 -2.78 -10.99 -3.30
CA GLU A 92 -3.41 -12.27 -3.55
C GLU A 92 -4.92 -12.24 -3.37
N PRO A 93 -5.45 -11.72 -2.26
CA PRO A 93 -6.90 -11.65 -2.14
C PRO A 93 -7.54 -10.76 -3.20
N MET A 94 -6.88 -9.67 -3.56
CA MET A 94 -7.43 -8.77 -4.58
C MET A 94 -7.49 -9.47 -5.93
N ALA A 95 -6.47 -10.25 -6.27
CA ALA A 95 -6.46 -10.98 -7.52
C ALA A 95 -7.56 -12.03 -7.55
N ARG A 96 -7.80 -12.70 -6.44
CA ARG A 96 -8.86 -13.70 -6.38
C ARG A 96 -10.24 -13.07 -6.54
N ARG A 97 -10.39 -11.81 -6.13
CA ARG A 97 -11.66 -11.12 -6.24
C ARG A 97 -11.80 -10.36 -7.55
N ASN A 98 -10.75 -10.37 -8.38
CA ASN A 98 -10.73 -9.60 -9.62
C ASN A 98 -10.96 -8.12 -9.36
N GLN A 99 -10.33 -7.61 -8.33
CA GLN A 99 -10.46 -6.21 -7.94
C GLN A 99 -9.11 -5.54 -7.93
N SER A 100 -9.12 -4.23 -8.16
CA SER A 100 -7.92 -3.42 -8.00
C SER A 100 -8.14 -2.45 -6.86
N MET A 101 -7.08 -1.80 -6.41
CA MET A 101 -7.18 -0.88 -5.30
C MET A 101 -6.16 0.22 -5.46
N HIS A 102 -6.54 1.41 -5.05
CA HIS A 102 -5.60 2.52 -4.96
C HIS A 102 -5.35 2.76 -3.49
N LEU A 103 -4.08 2.91 -3.13
CA LEU A 103 -3.66 3.04 -1.75
C LEU A 103 -2.80 4.28 -1.57
N ALA A 104 -2.87 4.87 -0.39
CA ALA A 104 -1.91 5.89 -0.01
C ALA A 104 -1.42 5.60 1.39
N PHE A 105 -0.11 5.63 1.58
CA PHE A 105 0.49 5.47 2.88
C PHE A 105 1.02 6.84 3.30
N LEU A 106 0.47 7.38 4.38
CA LEU A 106 0.88 8.68 4.88
C LEU A 106 1.61 8.49 6.20
N TYR A 107 2.79 9.10 6.32
CA TYR A 107 3.59 8.94 7.52
C TYR A 107 3.22 10.04 8.49
N LEU A 108 2.82 9.67 9.69
CA LEU A 108 2.31 10.63 10.67
C LEU A 108 3.31 11.04 11.73
N ASP A 109 4.35 10.25 11.95
CA ASP A 109 5.30 10.51 13.00
C ASP A 109 6.30 11.59 12.60
N LYS A 110 6.83 12.31 13.56
CA LYS A 110 7.87 13.28 13.31
C LYS A 110 9.25 12.70 13.46
N ASN A 111 9.34 11.47 13.92
CA ASN A 111 10.62 10.81 14.15
C ASN A 111 10.86 9.76 13.09
N LEU A 112 12.14 9.46 12.86
CA LEU A 112 12.50 8.37 11.96
C LEU A 112 12.38 7.07 12.74
N ASN A 113 11.63 6.15 12.22
CA ASN A 113 11.51 4.82 12.82
C ASN A 113 12.33 3.83 12.02
N ASP A 114 12.80 2.78 12.66
CA ASP A 114 13.63 1.83 11.96
C ASP A 114 12.76 0.93 11.08
N PHE A 115 13.43 0.14 10.24
CA PHE A 115 12.72 -0.67 9.27
C PHE A 115 11.86 -1.73 9.95
N HIS A 116 12.34 -2.35 11.01
CA HIS A 116 11.57 -3.39 11.68
C HIS A 116 10.23 -2.87 12.20
N PHE A 117 10.25 -1.68 12.78
CA PHE A 117 9.03 -1.09 13.30
C PHE A 117 8.06 -0.79 12.17
N ILE A 118 8.57 -0.20 11.09
CA ILE A 118 7.75 0.12 9.93
C ILE A 118 7.22 -1.17 9.30
N GLU A 119 8.05 -2.19 9.23
CA GLU A 119 7.66 -3.47 8.65
C GLU A 119 6.52 -4.09 9.43
N GLN A 120 6.60 -4.10 10.74
CA GLN A 120 5.54 -4.66 11.57
C GLN A 120 4.22 -3.92 11.35
N LYS A 121 4.31 -2.60 11.28
CA LYS A 121 3.11 -1.80 11.07
C LYS A 121 2.55 -1.98 9.66
N MET A 122 3.42 -2.18 8.69
CA MET A 122 2.97 -2.44 7.33
C MET A 122 2.20 -3.75 7.25
N VAL A 123 2.71 -4.81 7.87
CA VAL A 123 2.01 -6.10 7.88
C VAL A 123 0.64 -5.95 8.53
N GLU A 124 0.59 -5.27 9.66
CA GLU A 124 -0.68 -5.05 10.34
C GLU A 124 -1.63 -4.26 9.46
N ALA A 125 -1.13 -3.24 8.77
CA ALA A 125 -1.96 -2.43 7.91
C ALA A 125 -2.51 -3.23 6.73
N LEU A 126 -1.68 -4.06 6.13
CA LEU A 126 -2.12 -4.86 4.99
C LEU A 126 -3.16 -5.89 5.42
N GLU A 127 -2.98 -6.48 6.58
CA GLU A 127 -3.95 -7.44 7.09
C GLU A 127 -5.29 -6.76 7.38
N ARG A 128 -5.25 -5.57 7.93
CA ARG A 128 -6.48 -4.81 8.17
C ARG A 128 -7.16 -4.41 6.88
N LEU A 129 -6.38 -4.07 5.86
CA LEU A 129 -6.94 -3.73 4.57
C LEU A 129 -7.71 -4.90 4.00
N VAL A 130 -7.16 -6.09 4.07
CA VAL A 130 -7.83 -7.26 3.55
C VAL A 130 -9.14 -7.48 4.31
N GLN A 131 -9.11 -7.36 5.62
CA GLN A 131 -10.30 -7.55 6.42
C GLN A 131 -11.36 -6.50 6.11
N LYS A 132 -10.97 -5.25 5.96
CA LYS A 132 -11.92 -4.18 5.71
C LYS A 132 -12.52 -4.24 4.32
N THR A 133 -11.84 -4.85 3.38
CA THR A 133 -12.32 -4.93 2.02
C THR A 133 -12.92 -6.26 1.66
N GLU A 134 -12.95 -7.19 2.60
CA GLU A 134 -13.60 -8.47 2.35
C GLU A 134 -15.08 -8.27 2.12
N PRO A 135 -15.65 -8.96 1.14
CA PRO A 135 -17.09 -8.88 0.95
C PRO A 135 -17.78 -9.43 2.18
N GLN A 136 -18.72 -8.66 2.70
CA GLN A 136 -19.42 -9.14 3.86
C GLN A 136 -20.51 -10.06 3.46
N GLU A 137 -20.71 -11.11 4.27
CA GLU A 137 -21.75 -12.03 3.98
C GLU A 137 -23.02 -11.48 4.48
N PRO A 138 -24.00 -11.33 3.62
CA PRO A 138 -25.20 -10.69 4.08
C PRO A 138 -25.95 -11.54 5.04
N SER A 139 -25.69 -12.76 5.10
CA SER A 139 -26.50 -13.48 5.87
C SER A 139 -26.30 -13.48 7.23
N GLU A 140 -25.44 -13.09 7.67
CA GLU A 140 -25.20 -13.14 8.87
C GLU A 140 -26.09 -12.74 9.63
N SER A 141 -26.53 -12.23 9.68
CA SER A 141 -27.43 -11.76 10.51
C SER A 141 -28.24 -12.38 10.83
#